data_81898386cbaad46c5054e398f44b67cf
#
_entry.id   81898386cbaad46c5054e398f44b67cf
#
_cell.length_a   1.000
_cell.length_b   1.000
_cell.length_c   1.000
_cell.angle_alpha   90.00
_cell.angle_beta   90.00
_cell.angle_gamma   90.00
#
_symmetry.space_group_name_H-M   'P 1'
#
loop_
_entity.id
_entity.type
_entity.pdbx_description
1 polymer ?
#
loop_
_entity_poly.entity_id
_entity_poly.type
_entity_poly.pdbx_seq_one_letter_code
_entity_poly.pdbx_strand_id
1 'polypeptide(L)'
;MLFRSDTPELFGAEIRILAAIDFKDGKIVRWIDYWDGRSFGAELAAKMRTPPDKFPTNFDYDVSSDGASAKIKDVSQKLATAFASGDAAAADALFSNDAVLLDRALRVRVLGKQAIGKYLGRILAMAPYGKGAKLMHVVGSDQGGGYEWTNDASAVKRGIVSIDLNGAGQIVRLDTTWDNGVMSDADLQALVLLSIEK
;
A
#
# COMPACT_ATOMS: atom_id res chain seq x y z
N MET A 1 -5.59 10.43 0.07
CA MET A 1 -6.05 11.44 -0.92
C MET A 1 -5.68 10.96 -2.31
N LEU A 2 -6.58 10.98 -3.28
CA LEU A 2 -6.31 10.58 -4.65
C LEU A 2 -6.07 11.85 -5.48
N PHE A 3 -4.85 12.04 -5.98
CA PHE A 3 -4.57 13.06 -6.99
C PHE A 3 -4.67 12.44 -8.37
N ARG A 4 -5.44 13.07 -9.24
CA ARG A 4 -5.45 12.79 -10.66
C ARG A 4 -5.00 14.05 -11.38
N SER A 5 -3.96 13.95 -12.18
CA SER A 5 -3.56 15.02 -13.09
C SER A 5 -3.50 14.47 -14.50
N ASP A 6 -4.40 15.01 -15.34
CA ASP A 6 -4.52 14.66 -16.77
C ASP A 6 -3.84 15.73 -17.64
N THR A 7 -3.18 16.72 -17.05
CA THR A 7 -2.60 17.83 -17.77
C THR A 7 -1.20 17.51 -18.27
N PRO A 8 -0.84 17.87 -19.52
CA PRO A 8 0.49 17.69 -20.06
C PRO A 8 1.59 18.33 -19.22
N GLU A 9 1.26 19.42 -18.51
CA GLU A 9 2.16 20.14 -17.64
C GLU A 9 2.57 19.30 -16.40
N LEU A 10 1.74 18.31 -16.02
CA LEU A 10 2.01 17.37 -14.97
C LEU A 10 2.27 15.96 -15.55
N PHE A 11 3.17 15.90 -16.54
CA PHE A 11 3.72 14.69 -17.17
C PHE A 11 2.74 13.89 -18.06
N GLY A 12 1.51 14.37 -18.29
CA GLY A 12 0.51 13.68 -19.13
C GLY A 12 0.12 12.29 -18.63
N ALA A 13 0.35 12.00 -17.34
CA ALA A 13 0.09 10.70 -16.75
C ALA A 13 -0.84 10.81 -15.54
N GLU A 14 -1.70 9.81 -15.36
CA GLU A 14 -2.51 9.68 -14.15
C GLU A 14 -1.63 9.22 -12.99
N ILE A 15 -1.42 10.10 -12.01
CA ILE A 15 -0.69 9.79 -10.79
C ILE A 15 -1.68 9.33 -9.72
N ARG A 16 -1.50 8.12 -9.23
CA ARG A 16 -2.27 7.56 -8.10
C ARG A 16 -1.40 7.55 -6.87
N ILE A 17 -1.69 8.45 -5.94
CA ILE A 17 -0.89 8.64 -4.72
C ILE A 17 -1.70 8.17 -3.51
N LEU A 18 -1.03 7.45 -2.61
CA LEU A 18 -1.42 7.31 -1.22
C LEU A 18 -0.36 8.00 -0.36
N ALA A 19 -0.80 8.75 0.65
CA ALA A 19 0.11 9.47 1.53
C ALA A 19 -0.06 9.02 2.98
N ALA A 20 1.05 8.87 3.70
CA ALA A 20 1.08 8.81 5.15
C ALA A 20 1.36 10.24 5.67
N ILE A 21 0.44 10.76 6.48
CA ILE A 21 0.52 12.14 7.00
C ILE A 21 0.37 12.08 8.51
N ASP A 22 1.38 12.59 9.21
CA ASP A 22 1.37 12.73 10.66
C ASP A 22 1.08 14.16 11.06
N PHE A 23 0.25 14.29 12.08
CA PHE A 23 -0.14 15.57 12.67
C PHE A 23 0.33 15.66 14.13
N LYS A 24 0.67 16.87 14.54
CA LYS A 24 0.92 17.25 15.92
C LYS A 24 0.37 18.65 16.15
N ASP A 25 -0.46 18.83 17.17
CA ASP A 25 -1.09 20.12 17.50
C ASP A 25 -1.79 20.75 16.28
N GLY A 26 -2.48 19.94 15.46
CA GLY A 26 -3.18 20.36 14.24
C GLY A 26 -2.29 20.74 13.06
N LYS A 27 -0.98 20.54 13.15
CA LYS A 27 0.00 20.82 12.07
C LYS A 27 0.54 19.52 11.49
N ILE A 28 0.80 19.52 10.17
CA ILE A 28 1.51 18.43 9.52
C ILE A 28 2.98 18.47 9.95
N VAL A 29 3.46 17.36 10.51
CA VAL A 29 4.86 17.20 10.95
C VAL A 29 5.63 16.21 10.07
N ARG A 30 4.91 15.33 9.37
CA ARG A 30 5.50 14.39 8.41
C ARG A 30 4.53 14.15 7.27
N TRP A 31 5.04 14.04 6.01
CA TRP A 31 4.26 13.71 4.82
C TRP A 31 5.12 12.87 3.89
N ILE A 32 4.71 11.64 3.62
CA ILE A 32 5.36 10.72 2.67
C ILE A 32 4.34 10.25 1.64
N ASP A 33 4.64 10.49 0.38
CA ASP A 33 3.85 10.05 -0.77
C ASP A 33 4.37 8.73 -1.32
N TYR A 34 3.44 7.83 -1.64
CA TYR A 34 3.69 6.57 -2.35
C TYR A 34 2.94 6.57 -3.68
N TRP A 35 3.62 6.25 -4.74
CA TRP A 35 3.07 6.22 -6.08
C TRP A 35 3.78 5.20 -6.98
N ASP A 36 3.12 4.81 -8.10
CA ASP A 36 3.66 3.90 -9.09
C ASP A 36 4.41 4.66 -10.19
N GLY A 37 5.73 4.50 -10.25
CA GLY A 37 6.60 5.17 -11.22
C GLY A 37 6.41 4.71 -12.66
N ARG A 38 5.85 3.53 -12.91
CA ARG A 38 5.64 3.00 -14.26
C ARG A 38 4.61 3.81 -15.05
N SER A 39 3.73 4.53 -14.38
CA SER A 39 2.76 5.43 -15.02
C SER A 39 3.41 6.52 -15.88
N PHE A 40 4.66 6.86 -15.62
CA PHE A 40 5.42 7.86 -16.38
C PHE A 40 6.24 7.28 -17.54
N GLY A 41 6.23 5.97 -17.73
CA GLY A 41 7.16 5.29 -18.61
C GLY A 41 8.57 5.14 -18.00
N ALA A 42 9.31 4.12 -18.46
CA ALA A 42 10.56 3.73 -17.83
C ALA A 42 11.64 4.84 -17.87
N GLU A 43 11.73 5.58 -18.97
CA GLU A 43 12.76 6.61 -19.15
C GLU A 43 12.55 7.81 -18.22
N LEU A 44 11.32 8.33 -18.13
CA LEU A 44 11.03 9.46 -17.26
C LEU A 44 11.09 9.06 -15.79
N ALA A 45 10.56 7.89 -15.44
CA ALA A 45 10.66 7.34 -14.08
C ALA A 45 12.13 7.20 -13.64
N ALA A 46 13.02 6.71 -14.52
CA ALA A 46 14.43 6.61 -14.20
C ALA A 46 15.10 7.96 -13.97
N LYS A 47 14.72 9.00 -14.72
CA LYS A 47 15.23 10.37 -14.54
C LYS A 47 14.74 11.04 -13.26
N MET A 48 13.53 10.70 -12.80
CA MET A 48 12.92 11.27 -11.60
C MET A 48 13.36 10.57 -10.30
N ARG A 49 13.85 9.33 -10.39
CA ARG A 49 14.26 8.58 -9.22
C ARG A 49 15.50 9.17 -8.56
N THR A 50 15.42 9.28 -7.25
CA THR A 50 16.63 9.49 -6.46
C THR A 50 17.55 8.27 -6.61
N PRO A 51 18.84 8.45 -6.94
CA PRO A 51 19.79 7.35 -6.99
C PRO A 51 19.81 6.56 -5.68
N PRO A 52 19.97 5.21 -5.74
CA PRO A 52 19.88 4.35 -4.55
C PRO A 52 20.85 4.74 -3.43
N ASP A 53 22.05 5.24 -3.77
CA ASP A 53 23.08 5.71 -2.84
C ASP A 53 22.72 7.04 -2.16
N LYS A 54 21.79 7.79 -2.73
CA LYS A 54 21.27 9.06 -2.20
C LYS A 54 19.88 8.94 -1.61
N PHE A 55 19.29 7.75 -1.68
CA PHE A 55 17.94 7.53 -1.18
C PHE A 55 17.94 7.51 0.36
N PRO A 56 17.04 8.25 1.02
CA PRO A 56 16.99 8.28 2.47
C PRO A 56 16.77 6.87 3.05
N THR A 57 17.52 6.52 4.08
CA THR A 57 17.33 5.27 4.84
C THR A 57 16.38 5.44 6.02
N ASN A 58 16.20 6.68 6.49
CA ASN A 58 15.26 7.08 7.54
C ASN A 58 14.14 7.94 6.93
N PHE A 59 12.90 7.64 7.29
CA PHE A 59 11.68 8.36 6.87
C PHE A 59 10.94 8.95 8.08
N ASP A 60 11.66 9.25 9.15
CA ASP A 60 11.14 9.84 10.37
C ASP A 60 9.93 9.08 10.94
N TYR A 61 9.99 7.73 10.90
CA TYR A 61 8.94 6.87 11.46
C TYR A 61 8.68 7.12 12.95
N ASP A 62 9.71 7.60 13.66
CA ASP A 62 9.67 7.90 15.09
C ASP A 62 9.23 9.34 15.38
N VAL A 63 8.73 10.07 14.39
CA VAL A 63 8.20 11.42 14.57
C VAL A 63 7.12 11.40 15.65
N SER A 64 7.28 12.26 16.64
CA SER A 64 6.26 12.48 17.66
C SER A 64 5.03 13.14 17.01
N SER A 65 3.98 12.36 16.83
CA SER A 65 2.66 12.82 16.34
C SER A 65 1.61 12.62 17.43
N ASP A 66 0.37 13.06 17.19
CA ASP A 66 -0.77 12.78 18.08
C ASP A 66 -1.10 11.28 18.12
N GLY A 67 -0.47 10.53 17.21
CA GLY A 67 -0.52 9.08 17.12
C GLY A 67 -1.78 8.56 16.42
N ALA A 68 -1.72 7.30 16.02
CA ALA A 68 -2.86 6.58 15.47
C ALA A 68 -3.76 6.03 16.60
N SER A 69 -5.07 5.89 16.34
CA SER A 69 -5.99 5.30 17.31
C SER A 69 -5.65 3.83 17.60
N ALA A 70 -6.08 3.33 18.76
CA ALA A 70 -5.86 1.95 19.15
C ALA A 70 -6.51 0.97 18.17
N LYS A 71 -7.69 1.32 17.63
CA LYS A 71 -8.42 0.50 16.67
C LYS A 71 -7.65 0.32 15.37
N ILE A 72 -7.18 1.41 14.75
CA ILE A 72 -6.44 1.30 13.49
C ILE A 72 -5.08 0.62 13.69
N LYS A 73 -4.42 0.82 14.82
CA LYS A 73 -3.19 0.09 15.19
C LYS A 73 -3.43 -1.42 15.24
N ASP A 74 -4.49 -1.86 15.92
CA ASP A 74 -4.84 -3.28 16.06
C ASP A 74 -5.16 -3.93 14.69
N VAL A 75 -6.02 -3.29 13.89
CA VAL A 75 -6.38 -3.80 12.55
C VAL A 75 -5.17 -3.83 11.61
N SER A 76 -4.37 -2.76 11.59
CA SER A 76 -3.15 -2.69 10.78
C SER A 76 -2.14 -3.78 11.17
N GLN A 77 -1.94 -4.01 12.47
CA GLN A 77 -1.03 -5.05 12.95
C GLN A 77 -1.50 -6.46 12.58
N LYS A 78 -2.79 -6.76 12.74
CA LYS A 78 -3.38 -8.04 12.35
C LYS A 78 -3.24 -8.28 10.85
N LEU A 79 -3.58 -7.29 10.04
CA LEU A 79 -3.50 -7.36 8.59
C LEU A 79 -2.05 -7.53 8.11
N ALA A 80 -1.12 -6.72 8.62
CA ALA A 80 0.29 -6.81 8.27
C ALA A 80 0.89 -8.16 8.65
N THR A 81 0.52 -8.71 9.82
CA THR A 81 0.95 -10.04 10.26
C THR A 81 0.43 -11.13 9.32
N ALA A 82 -0.85 -11.08 8.95
CA ALA A 82 -1.46 -12.03 8.02
C ALA A 82 -0.80 -11.95 6.62
N PHE A 83 -0.55 -10.75 6.13
CA PHE A 83 0.15 -10.53 4.86
C PHE A 83 1.58 -11.07 4.90
N ALA A 84 2.35 -10.74 5.94
CA ALA A 84 3.74 -11.15 6.08
C ALA A 84 3.91 -12.68 6.21
N SER A 85 2.94 -13.36 6.82
CA SER A 85 2.91 -14.84 6.91
C SER A 85 2.34 -15.50 5.65
N GLY A 86 1.67 -14.76 4.77
CA GLY A 86 0.94 -15.31 3.62
C GLY A 86 -0.38 -15.96 4.00
N ASP A 87 -0.91 -15.66 5.20
CA ASP A 87 -2.18 -16.21 5.69
C ASP A 87 -3.37 -15.40 5.13
N ALA A 88 -3.81 -15.80 3.93
CA ALA A 88 -4.95 -15.17 3.28
C ALA A 88 -6.26 -15.32 4.05
N ALA A 89 -6.42 -16.41 4.83
CA ALA A 89 -7.64 -16.64 5.60
C ALA A 89 -7.71 -15.69 6.81
N ALA A 90 -6.59 -15.51 7.53
CA ALA A 90 -6.51 -14.54 8.60
C ALA A 90 -6.72 -13.10 8.10
N ALA A 91 -6.17 -12.76 6.93
CA ALA A 91 -6.41 -11.47 6.30
C ALA A 91 -7.90 -11.30 5.91
N ASP A 92 -8.49 -12.31 5.24
CA ASP A 92 -9.89 -12.31 4.82
C ASP A 92 -10.85 -12.10 6.00
N ALA A 93 -10.55 -12.67 7.15
CA ALA A 93 -11.37 -12.54 8.36
C ALA A 93 -11.59 -11.08 8.81
N LEU A 94 -10.68 -10.16 8.43
CA LEU A 94 -10.77 -8.74 8.80
C LEU A 94 -11.72 -7.93 7.90
N PHE A 95 -12.12 -8.45 6.74
CA PHE A 95 -12.94 -7.71 5.77
C PHE A 95 -14.44 -7.89 6.01
N SER A 96 -15.21 -6.83 5.72
CA SER A 96 -16.67 -6.91 5.59
C SER A 96 -17.06 -7.67 4.31
N ASN A 97 -18.31 -8.17 4.24
CA ASN A 97 -18.77 -8.97 3.11
C ASN A 97 -18.76 -8.21 1.77
N ASP A 98 -18.96 -6.90 1.82
CA ASP A 98 -19.06 -5.99 0.67
C ASP A 98 -17.77 -5.19 0.45
N ALA A 99 -16.67 -5.57 1.09
CA ALA A 99 -15.40 -4.87 1.03
C ALA A 99 -14.85 -4.72 -0.40
N VAL A 100 -14.06 -3.68 -0.59
CA VAL A 100 -13.34 -3.40 -1.85
C VAL A 100 -11.84 -3.40 -1.57
N LEU A 101 -11.08 -4.16 -2.37
CA LEU A 101 -9.62 -4.09 -2.40
C LEU A 101 -9.16 -3.48 -3.71
N LEU A 102 -8.23 -2.53 -3.63
CA LEU A 102 -7.58 -1.88 -4.76
C LEU A 102 -6.06 -2.03 -4.64
N ASP A 103 -5.45 -2.73 -5.58
CA ASP A 103 -4.00 -2.66 -5.77
C ASP A 103 -3.72 -1.68 -6.91
N ARG A 104 -3.25 -0.48 -6.53
CA ARG A 104 -3.08 0.61 -7.50
C ARG A 104 -1.88 0.40 -8.40
N ALA A 105 -0.85 -0.26 -7.90
CA ALA A 105 0.33 -0.58 -8.68
C ALA A 105 0.05 -1.65 -9.74
N LEU A 106 -0.82 -2.61 -9.44
CA LEU A 106 -1.28 -3.63 -10.41
C LEU A 106 -2.53 -3.21 -11.19
N ARG A 107 -3.16 -2.07 -10.80
CA ARG A 107 -4.44 -1.59 -11.38
C ARG A 107 -5.58 -2.61 -11.24
N VAL A 108 -5.59 -3.34 -10.13
CA VAL A 108 -6.57 -4.36 -9.81
C VAL A 108 -7.61 -3.80 -8.85
N ARG A 109 -8.87 -4.16 -9.08
CA ARG A 109 -9.99 -3.92 -8.18
C ARG A 109 -10.71 -5.23 -7.91
N VAL A 110 -10.82 -5.61 -6.65
CA VAL A 110 -11.51 -6.83 -6.22
C VAL A 110 -12.70 -6.46 -5.35
N LEU A 111 -13.86 -7.04 -5.61
CA LEU A 111 -15.12 -6.72 -4.94
C LEU A 111 -15.62 -7.92 -4.13
N GLY A 112 -15.93 -7.68 -2.86
CA GLY A 112 -16.48 -8.65 -1.94
C GLY A 112 -15.42 -9.53 -1.27
N LYS A 113 -15.69 -9.84 0.00
CA LYS A 113 -14.79 -10.59 0.89
C LYS A 113 -14.27 -11.88 0.27
N GLN A 114 -15.17 -12.71 -0.30
CA GLN A 114 -14.79 -14.02 -0.87
C GLN A 114 -13.79 -13.87 -2.03
N ALA A 115 -14.00 -12.88 -2.92
CA ALA A 115 -13.10 -12.61 -4.03
C ALA A 115 -11.76 -12.06 -3.53
N ILE A 116 -11.78 -11.22 -2.49
CA ILE A 116 -10.59 -10.69 -1.83
C ILE A 116 -9.77 -11.82 -1.23
N GLY A 117 -10.39 -12.75 -0.49
CA GLY A 117 -9.69 -13.91 0.08
C GLY A 117 -9.01 -14.77 -0.99
N LYS A 118 -9.70 -15.05 -2.10
CA LYS A 118 -9.12 -15.79 -3.25
C LYS A 118 -7.95 -15.02 -3.89
N TYR A 119 -8.10 -13.70 -4.08
CA TYR A 119 -7.04 -12.84 -4.61
C TYR A 119 -5.80 -12.88 -3.71
N LEU A 120 -5.97 -12.64 -2.41
CA LEU A 120 -4.89 -12.68 -1.43
C LEU A 120 -4.19 -14.04 -1.39
N GLY A 121 -4.94 -15.13 -1.46
CA GLY A 121 -4.39 -16.49 -1.52
C GLY A 121 -3.47 -16.75 -2.71
N ARG A 122 -3.70 -16.07 -3.83
CA ARG A 122 -2.83 -16.18 -5.01
C ARG A 122 -1.61 -15.25 -4.95
N ILE A 123 -1.77 -14.04 -4.39
CA ILE A 123 -0.78 -12.98 -4.61
C ILE A 123 0.21 -12.81 -3.44
N LEU A 124 -0.17 -13.11 -2.19
CA LEU A 124 0.64 -12.77 -1.01
C LEU A 124 2.04 -13.40 -1.00
N ALA A 125 2.23 -14.52 -1.69
CA ALA A 125 3.55 -15.15 -1.80
C ALA A 125 4.56 -14.30 -2.61
N MET A 126 4.08 -13.48 -3.56
CA MET A 126 4.90 -12.69 -4.48
C MET A 126 4.70 -11.18 -4.32
N ALA A 127 3.55 -10.74 -3.78
CA ALA A 127 3.28 -9.33 -3.58
C ALA A 127 4.33 -8.72 -2.63
N PRO A 128 4.86 -7.52 -2.92
CA PRO A 128 5.91 -6.91 -2.10
C PRO A 128 5.45 -6.58 -0.68
N TYR A 129 4.14 -6.35 -0.49
CA TYR A 129 3.50 -6.16 0.82
C TYR A 129 3.13 -7.47 1.52
N GLY A 130 3.40 -8.62 0.88
CA GLY A 130 3.13 -9.96 1.38
C GLY A 130 4.29 -10.54 2.20
N LYS A 131 4.69 -11.76 1.86
CA LYS A 131 5.68 -12.52 2.63
C LYS A 131 6.96 -11.73 2.91
N GLY A 132 7.31 -11.62 4.21
CA GLY A 132 8.52 -10.94 4.66
C GLY A 132 8.40 -9.42 4.81
N ALA A 133 7.26 -8.83 4.46
CA ALA A 133 7.02 -7.41 4.72
C ALA A 133 6.91 -7.15 6.23
N LYS A 134 7.41 -5.97 6.63
CA LYS A 134 7.38 -5.50 8.04
C LYS A 134 6.54 -4.24 8.11
N LEU A 135 5.62 -4.16 9.07
CA LEU A 135 4.92 -2.93 9.41
C LEU A 135 5.92 -1.94 10.02
N MET A 136 5.93 -0.71 9.54
CA MET A 136 6.84 0.33 10.01
C MET A 136 6.13 1.44 10.77
N HIS A 137 5.08 2.00 10.21
CA HIS A 137 4.40 3.17 10.77
C HIS A 137 2.91 3.10 10.52
N VAL A 138 2.10 3.44 11.54
CA VAL A 138 0.63 3.44 11.46
C VAL A 138 0.12 4.85 11.66
N VAL A 139 -0.78 5.29 10.78
CA VAL A 139 -1.50 6.56 10.88
C VAL A 139 -2.99 6.33 10.81
N GLY A 140 -3.78 7.21 11.44
CA GLY A 140 -5.23 7.21 11.27
C GLY A 140 -6.03 7.21 12.57
N SER A 141 -7.35 7.09 12.39
CA SER A 141 -8.38 7.20 13.41
C SER A 141 -9.20 5.91 13.54
N ASP A 142 -10.28 5.96 14.33
CA ASP A 142 -11.21 4.83 14.47
C ASP A 142 -12.04 4.53 13.20
N GLN A 143 -12.07 5.46 12.25
CA GLN A 143 -12.79 5.30 10.99
C GLN A 143 -11.91 4.75 9.87
N GLY A 144 -10.58 4.84 10.01
CA GLY A 144 -9.63 4.38 9.02
C GLY A 144 -8.28 5.06 9.15
N GLY A 145 -7.38 4.66 8.27
CA GLY A 145 -6.00 5.10 8.24
C GLY A 145 -5.16 4.14 7.42
N GLY A 146 -4.13 3.58 8.01
CA GLY A 146 -3.30 2.58 7.35
C GLY A 146 -1.89 2.52 7.89
N TYR A 147 -1.03 1.85 7.13
CA TYR A 147 0.35 1.66 7.55
C TYR A 147 1.33 1.68 6.38
N GLU A 148 2.53 2.14 6.67
CA GLU A 148 3.70 2.00 5.80
C GLU A 148 4.39 0.67 6.12
N TRP A 149 4.92 0.03 5.08
CA TRP A 149 5.65 -1.22 5.21
C TRP A 149 6.99 -1.19 4.48
N THR A 150 7.91 -2.05 4.92
CA THR A 150 9.18 -2.34 4.23
C THR A 150 9.32 -3.83 3.98
N ASN A 151 10.09 -4.21 2.93
CA ASN A 151 10.41 -5.59 2.63
C ASN A 151 11.85 -5.70 2.08
N ASP A 152 12.77 -6.14 2.92
CA ASP A 152 14.19 -6.24 2.56
C ASP A 152 14.45 -7.32 1.50
N ALA A 153 13.60 -8.35 1.44
CA ALA A 153 13.73 -9.47 0.49
C ALA A 153 13.14 -9.15 -0.89
N SER A 154 12.31 -8.11 -1.03
CA SER A 154 11.69 -7.72 -2.28
C SER A 154 12.54 -6.71 -3.05
N ALA A 155 12.39 -6.66 -4.39
CA ALA A 155 12.88 -5.54 -5.20
C ALA A 155 12.22 -4.22 -4.78
N VAL A 156 10.92 -4.26 -4.46
CA VAL A 156 10.16 -3.13 -3.92
C VAL A 156 10.38 -3.06 -2.41
N LYS A 157 11.16 -2.08 -1.96
CA LYS A 157 11.60 -2.00 -0.56
C LYS A 157 10.55 -1.44 0.39
N ARG A 158 9.53 -0.74 -0.10
CA ARG A 158 8.52 -0.08 0.71
C ARG A 158 7.24 0.21 -0.05
N GLY A 159 6.19 0.47 0.68
CA GLY A 159 4.90 0.90 0.17
C GLY A 159 3.94 1.21 1.31
N ILE A 160 2.68 1.40 0.97
CA ILE A 160 1.64 1.81 1.90
C ILE A 160 0.36 0.99 1.68
N VAL A 161 -0.34 0.74 2.76
CA VAL A 161 -1.70 0.21 2.79
C VAL A 161 -2.61 1.23 3.47
N SER A 162 -3.70 1.61 2.83
CA SER A 162 -4.77 2.43 3.39
C SER A 162 -5.99 1.56 3.69
N ILE A 163 -6.69 1.84 4.79
CA ILE A 163 -7.77 1.04 5.33
C ILE A 163 -8.91 1.95 5.74
N ASP A 164 -10.13 1.70 5.23
CA ASP A 164 -11.36 2.30 5.77
C ASP A 164 -12.10 1.24 6.59
N LEU A 165 -12.62 1.64 7.76
CA LEU A 165 -13.31 0.76 8.69
C LEU A 165 -14.78 1.12 8.82
N ASN A 166 -15.64 0.10 8.96
CA ASN A 166 -17.01 0.29 9.39
C ASN A 166 -17.12 0.42 10.93
N GLY A 167 -18.34 0.67 11.43
CA GLY A 167 -18.61 0.80 12.86
C GLY A 167 -18.26 -0.45 13.69
N ALA A 168 -18.24 -1.64 13.06
CA ALA A 168 -17.85 -2.91 13.68
C ALA A 168 -16.32 -3.14 13.68
N GLY A 169 -15.54 -2.23 13.09
CA GLY A 169 -14.08 -2.37 12.98
C GLY A 169 -13.62 -3.30 11.86
N GLN A 170 -14.52 -3.66 10.93
CA GLN A 170 -14.15 -4.46 9.76
C GLN A 170 -13.69 -3.55 8.62
N ILE A 171 -12.76 -4.05 7.82
CA ILE A 171 -12.25 -3.36 6.63
C ILE A 171 -13.34 -3.35 5.55
N VAL A 172 -13.82 -2.17 5.18
CA VAL A 172 -14.74 -1.97 4.05
C VAL A 172 -14.02 -1.60 2.77
N ARG A 173 -12.81 -1.04 2.91
CA ARG A 173 -11.96 -0.71 1.79
C ARG A 173 -10.50 -0.84 2.17
N LEU A 174 -9.73 -1.43 1.27
CA LEU A 174 -8.27 -1.47 1.31
C LEU A 174 -7.71 -0.95 0.01
N ASP A 175 -6.83 0.03 0.09
CA ASP A 175 -6.02 0.50 -1.03
C ASP A 175 -4.54 0.21 -0.72
N THR A 176 -3.79 -0.31 -1.69
CA THR A 176 -2.34 -0.41 -1.57
C THR A 176 -1.66 0.21 -2.78
N THR A 177 -0.51 0.83 -2.55
CA THR A 177 0.36 1.31 -3.63
C THR A 177 1.83 1.15 -3.27
N TRP A 178 2.62 0.96 -4.31
CA TRP A 178 4.05 0.76 -4.27
C TRP A 178 4.63 1.00 -5.67
N ASP A 179 5.94 1.22 -5.79
CA ASP A 179 6.57 1.50 -7.09
C ASP A 179 6.91 0.21 -7.83
N ASN A 180 6.05 -0.22 -8.76
CA ASN A 180 6.28 -1.40 -9.59
C ASN A 180 7.36 -1.17 -10.66
N GLY A 181 7.76 0.06 -10.91
CA GLY A 181 8.81 0.41 -11.85
C GLY A 181 10.22 -0.03 -11.41
N VAL A 182 10.39 -0.54 -10.17
CA VAL A 182 11.65 -1.15 -9.72
C VAL A 182 11.68 -2.67 -9.91
N MET A 183 10.56 -3.29 -10.30
CA MET A 183 10.49 -4.72 -10.60
C MET A 183 10.97 -5.00 -12.04
N SER A 184 11.48 -6.20 -12.26
CA SER A 184 11.67 -6.70 -13.63
C SER A 184 10.33 -6.89 -14.34
N ASP A 185 10.32 -6.80 -15.67
CA ASP A 185 9.09 -7.05 -16.46
C ASP A 185 8.56 -8.47 -16.26
N ALA A 186 9.46 -9.44 -16.11
CA ALA A 186 9.10 -10.84 -15.88
C ALA A 186 8.40 -11.03 -14.54
N ASP A 187 8.93 -10.46 -13.45
CA ASP A 187 8.33 -10.56 -12.12
C ASP A 187 6.99 -9.84 -12.06
N LEU A 188 6.90 -8.66 -12.69
CA LEU A 188 5.64 -7.91 -12.73
C LEU A 188 4.60 -8.67 -13.54
N GLN A 189 4.97 -9.27 -14.68
CA GLN A 189 4.05 -10.08 -15.49
C GLN A 189 3.56 -11.30 -14.71
N ALA A 190 4.45 -12.00 -14.00
CA ALA A 190 4.08 -13.13 -13.15
C ALA A 190 3.08 -12.71 -12.06
N LEU A 191 3.31 -11.56 -11.42
CA LEU A 191 2.42 -11.03 -10.38
C LEU A 191 1.05 -10.62 -10.95
N VAL A 192 1.02 -9.98 -12.13
CA VAL A 192 -0.22 -9.65 -12.83
C VAL A 192 -1.01 -10.90 -13.18
N LEU A 193 -0.37 -11.96 -13.67
CA LEU A 193 -1.04 -13.24 -13.98
C LEU A 193 -1.66 -13.90 -12.75
N LEU A 194 -1.03 -13.78 -11.57
CA LEU A 194 -1.58 -14.25 -10.30
C LEU A 194 -2.79 -13.42 -9.84
N SER A 195 -2.84 -12.15 -10.23
CA SER A 195 -3.95 -11.25 -9.87
C SER A 195 -5.26 -11.57 -10.59
N ILE A 196 -5.18 -12.30 -11.71
CA ILE A 196 -6.33 -12.64 -12.56
C ILE A 196 -6.92 -13.98 -12.10
N GLU A 197 -8.23 -14.04 -11.92
CA GLU A 197 -8.94 -15.31 -11.69
C GLU A 197 -9.02 -16.09 -13.01
N LYS A 198 -8.64 -17.39 -12.97
CA LYS A 198 -8.75 -18.31 -14.10
C LYS A 198 -10.07 -19.07 -14.02
#